data_8afd9f18ef583d108fbf34ecce87faf5
#
_entry.id   8afd9f18ef583d108fbf34ecce87faf5
#
_cell.length_a   1.000
_cell.length_b   1.000
_cell.length_c   1.000
_cell.angle_alpha   90.00
_cell.angle_beta   90.00
_cell.angle_gamma   90.00
#
_symmetry.space_group_name_H-M   'P 1'
#
loop_
_entity.id
_entity.type
_entity.pdbx_description
1 polymer ?
#
loop_
_entity_poly.entity_id
_entity_poly.type
_entity_poly.pdbx_seq_one_letter_code
_entity_poly.pdbx_strand_id
1 'polypeptide(L)'
;MIKYFAISLFLFLVLIGCQKKSNTEPIEVHWDRDMCARCVMVVSDRHNTTQVRNPINGETYMFDDIGCMVLWFKDNKQIWKDNATIWITDVQTGKWIDARKAFYDTENITPMAYGFSAHEKKEDITKGQEIIDFNEVVFRVLKYNSIH
;
A
#
# COMPACT_ATOMS: atom_id res chain seq x y z
N MET A 1 10.34 37.23 -39.81
CA MET A 1 9.97 35.80 -39.85
C MET A 1 10.63 35.00 -38.73
N ILE A 2 11.91 35.14 -38.44
CA ILE A 2 12.63 34.35 -37.39
C ILE A 2 12.05 34.57 -35.96
N LYS A 3 11.60 35.80 -35.63
CA LYS A 3 11.03 36.11 -34.31
C LYS A 3 9.73 35.32 -34.00
N TYR A 4 8.87 35.15 -34.98
CA TYR A 4 7.62 34.41 -34.83
C TYR A 4 7.84 32.88 -34.77
N PHE A 5 8.87 32.41 -35.44
CA PHE A 5 9.25 30.99 -35.36
C PHE A 5 9.79 30.62 -33.98
N ALA A 6 10.58 31.49 -33.35
CA ALA A 6 11.10 31.27 -31.99
C ALA A 6 9.97 31.30 -30.94
N ILE A 7 8.99 32.18 -31.08
CA ILE A 7 7.83 32.26 -30.17
C ILE A 7 6.95 31.04 -30.33
N SER A 8 6.72 30.55 -31.56
CA SER A 8 5.95 29.34 -31.82
C SER A 8 6.61 28.08 -31.24
N LEU A 9 7.93 27.97 -31.35
CA LEU A 9 8.71 26.86 -30.78
C LEU A 9 8.70 26.88 -29.26
N PHE A 10 8.75 28.07 -28.64
CA PHE A 10 8.69 28.20 -27.18
C PHE A 10 7.31 27.84 -26.63
N LEU A 11 6.22 28.17 -27.35
CA LEU A 11 4.86 27.83 -26.98
C LEU A 11 4.59 26.33 -27.05
N PHE A 12 5.27 25.61 -27.97
CA PHE A 12 5.15 24.15 -28.11
C PHE A 12 5.85 23.37 -26.97
N LEU A 13 6.92 23.92 -26.41
CA LEU A 13 7.66 23.31 -25.29
C LEU A 13 6.92 23.38 -23.95
N VAL A 14 5.94 24.27 -23.79
CA VAL A 14 5.19 24.42 -22.54
C VAL A 14 4.05 23.38 -22.42
N LEU A 15 3.69 22.69 -23.50
CA LEU A 15 2.59 21.71 -23.52
C LEU A 15 2.98 20.30 -23.10
N ILE A 16 4.24 20.02 -22.79
CA ILE A 16 4.75 18.67 -22.47
C ILE A 16 4.83 18.43 -20.94
N GLY A 17 3.97 19.02 -20.14
CA GLY A 17 4.14 19.11 -18.71
C GLY A 17 3.04 18.58 -17.79
N CYS A 18 2.21 17.61 -18.21
CA CYS A 18 1.34 16.90 -17.26
C CYS A 18 1.28 15.41 -17.59
N GLN A 19 2.28 14.66 -17.16
CA GLN A 19 2.12 13.22 -17.06
C GLN A 19 1.17 12.93 -15.89
N LYS A 20 -0.03 12.51 -16.23
CA LYS A 20 -0.98 11.95 -15.27
C LYS A 20 -0.31 10.71 -14.66
N LYS A 21 0.10 10.81 -13.39
CA LYS A 21 0.69 9.68 -12.66
C LYS A 21 -0.22 8.47 -12.82
N SER A 22 0.30 7.35 -13.31
CA SER A 22 -0.47 6.12 -13.52
C SER A 22 -1.19 5.75 -12.24
N ASN A 23 -2.51 5.51 -12.31
CA ASN A 23 -3.31 5.06 -11.17
C ASN A 23 -3.00 3.61 -10.76
N THR A 24 -2.03 2.97 -11.41
CA THR A 24 -1.70 1.54 -11.25
C THR A 24 -0.46 1.29 -10.40
N GLU A 25 0.22 2.35 -9.95
CA GLU A 25 1.46 2.22 -9.17
C GLU A 25 1.29 2.84 -7.78
N PRO A 26 1.98 2.30 -6.75
CA PRO A 26 2.03 2.93 -5.44
C PRO A 26 2.68 4.31 -5.54
N ILE A 27 2.33 5.22 -4.64
CA ILE A 27 2.99 6.51 -4.55
C ILE A 27 4.30 6.38 -3.76
N GLU A 28 5.20 7.34 -3.95
CA GLU A 28 6.43 7.43 -3.16
C GLU A 28 6.09 7.63 -1.68
N VAL A 29 6.77 6.88 -0.82
CA VAL A 29 6.67 7.01 0.64
C VAL A 29 7.83 7.87 1.13
N HIS A 30 7.51 8.92 1.87
CA HIS A 30 8.51 9.68 2.61
C HIS A 30 8.72 9.01 3.97
N TRP A 31 9.58 7.99 3.97
CA TRP A 31 9.91 7.23 5.17
C TRP A 31 10.29 8.14 6.35
N ASP A 32 9.87 7.74 7.54
CA ASP A 32 10.09 8.47 8.79
C ASP A 32 9.43 9.86 8.83
N ARG A 33 8.48 10.13 7.92
CA ARG A 33 7.69 11.38 7.86
C ARG A 33 6.21 11.17 7.55
N ASP A 34 5.89 10.27 6.61
CA ASP A 34 4.49 9.96 6.30
C ASP A 34 3.84 9.23 7.48
N MET A 35 2.54 9.46 7.65
CA MET A 35 1.79 8.96 8.81
C MET A 35 0.84 7.84 8.41
N CYS A 36 0.76 6.83 9.26
CA CYS A 36 -0.27 5.79 9.15
C CYS A 36 -1.66 6.40 9.32
N ALA A 37 -2.55 6.17 8.35
CA ALA A 37 -3.89 6.76 8.33
C ALA A 37 -4.79 6.30 9.50
N ARG A 38 -4.43 5.24 10.21
CA ARG A 38 -5.20 4.73 11.35
C ARG A 38 -4.57 5.05 12.70
N CYS A 39 -3.35 4.58 12.95
CA CYS A 39 -2.71 4.72 14.25
C CYS A 39 -1.97 6.04 14.44
N VAL A 40 -1.81 6.83 13.37
CA VAL A 40 -1.13 8.13 13.37
C VAL A 40 0.34 8.03 13.79
N MET A 41 0.93 6.84 13.69
CA MET A 41 2.37 6.63 13.86
C MET A 41 3.10 6.90 12.54
N VAL A 42 4.36 7.23 12.64
CA VAL A 42 5.22 7.45 11.47
C VAL A 42 5.46 6.12 10.76
N VAL A 43 5.33 6.11 9.43
CA VAL A 43 5.61 4.95 8.58
C VAL A 43 7.11 4.81 8.41
N SER A 44 7.70 3.82 9.06
CA SER A 44 9.17 3.59 9.10
C SER A 44 9.58 2.20 8.63
N ASP A 45 8.71 1.21 8.73
CA ASP A 45 9.00 -0.16 8.32
C ASP A 45 8.86 -0.35 6.82
N ARG A 46 10.00 -0.53 6.13
CA ARG A 46 10.05 -0.72 4.66
C ARG A 46 9.60 -2.11 4.20
N HIS A 47 9.27 -3.01 5.13
CA HIS A 47 9.01 -4.43 4.86
C HIS A 47 7.58 -4.89 5.23
N ASN A 48 6.78 -4.02 5.87
CA ASN A 48 5.39 -4.33 6.25
C ASN A 48 4.40 -3.22 5.92
N THR A 49 4.86 -2.17 5.22
CA THR A 49 4.03 -1.01 4.88
C THR A 49 2.99 -1.36 3.81
N THR A 50 1.79 -0.83 3.98
CA THR A 50 0.66 -1.02 3.06
C THR A 50 0.19 0.31 2.50
N GLN A 51 -0.18 0.34 1.23
CA GLN A 51 -0.86 1.47 0.59
C GLN A 51 -2.22 1.04 0.04
N VAL A 52 -3.20 1.90 0.16
CA VAL A 52 -4.54 1.70 -0.39
C VAL A 52 -4.92 2.88 -1.24
N ARG A 53 -5.33 2.62 -2.48
CA ARG A 53 -5.90 3.66 -3.34
C ARG A 53 -7.40 3.54 -3.45
N ASN A 54 -8.08 4.64 -3.16
CA ASN A 54 -9.51 4.79 -3.37
C ASN A 54 -9.81 4.86 -4.88
N PRO A 55 -10.61 3.92 -5.43
CA PRO A 55 -10.91 3.89 -6.87
C PRO A 55 -11.82 5.03 -7.32
N ILE A 56 -12.51 5.72 -6.39
CA ILE A 56 -13.48 6.77 -6.71
C ILE A 56 -12.76 8.10 -6.96
N ASN A 57 -11.85 8.48 -6.07
CA ASN A 57 -11.19 9.80 -6.10
C ASN A 57 -9.68 9.74 -6.34
N GLY A 58 -9.08 8.52 -6.35
CA GLY A 58 -7.65 8.33 -6.56
C GLY A 58 -6.76 8.66 -5.35
N GLU A 59 -7.35 9.01 -4.21
CA GLU A 59 -6.63 9.29 -2.97
C GLU A 59 -5.93 8.02 -2.46
N THR A 60 -4.71 8.17 -1.96
CA THR A 60 -3.91 7.05 -1.45
C THR A 60 -3.67 7.24 0.04
N TYR A 61 -3.92 6.18 0.79
CA TYR A 61 -3.72 6.08 2.23
C TYR A 61 -2.57 5.13 2.54
N MET A 62 -1.77 5.45 3.54
CA MET A 62 -0.63 4.65 3.98
C MET A 62 -0.88 4.06 5.35
N PHE A 63 -0.34 2.86 5.56
CA PHE A 63 -0.45 2.15 6.83
C PHE A 63 0.89 1.47 7.13
N ASP A 64 1.29 1.56 8.37
CA ASP A 64 2.52 0.98 8.87
C ASP A 64 2.44 -0.57 9.03
N ASP A 65 1.22 -1.11 9.06
CA ASP A 65 0.94 -2.53 9.22
C ASP A 65 -0.38 -2.87 8.49
N ILE A 66 -0.48 -4.05 7.89
CA ILE A 66 -1.70 -4.51 7.21
C ILE A 66 -2.91 -4.55 8.13
N GLY A 67 -2.72 -4.85 9.41
CA GLY A 67 -3.79 -4.83 10.40
C GLY A 67 -4.38 -3.44 10.60
N CYS A 68 -3.56 -2.40 10.55
CA CYS A 68 -4.03 -1.02 10.57
C CYS A 68 -4.94 -0.72 9.38
N MET A 69 -4.59 -1.19 8.19
CA MET A 69 -5.41 -1.03 6.98
C MET A 69 -6.77 -1.72 7.12
N VAL A 70 -6.78 -2.97 7.56
CA VAL A 70 -8.01 -3.76 7.73
C VAL A 70 -8.97 -3.08 8.70
N LEU A 71 -8.46 -2.65 9.84
CA LEU A 71 -9.28 -1.97 10.85
C LEU A 71 -9.69 -0.57 10.41
N TRP A 72 -8.86 0.14 9.66
CA TRP A 72 -9.24 1.43 9.10
C TRP A 72 -10.43 1.32 8.15
N PHE A 73 -10.48 0.30 7.30
CA PHE A 73 -11.64 0.02 6.45
C PHE A 73 -12.91 -0.22 7.28
N LYS A 74 -12.80 -0.98 8.37
CA LYS A 74 -13.90 -1.26 9.29
C LYS A 74 -14.37 0.02 10.00
N ASP A 75 -13.44 0.74 10.62
CA ASP A 75 -13.72 1.91 11.45
C ASP A 75 -14.36 3.04 10.63
N ASN A 76 -13.92 3.24 9.39
CA ASN A 76 -14.40 4.28 8.49
C ASN A 76 -15.53 3.80 7.55
N LYS A 77 -15.99 2.55 7.66
CA LYS A 77 -17.11 1.96 6.88
C LYS A 77 -16.93 2.20 5.36
N GLN A 78 -15.71 2.02 4.85
CA GLN A 78 -15.38 2.30 3.45
C GLN A 78 -16.09 1.33 2.51
N ILE A 79 -17.09 1.83 1.79
CA ILE A 79 -17.92 1.04 0.86
C ILE A 79 -17.15 0.57 -0.39
N TRP A 80 -16.07 1.25 -0.72
CA TRP A 80 -15.22 0.96 -1.90
C TRP A 80 -14.08 -0.02 -1.62
N LYS A 81 -13.97 -0.53 -0.39
CA LYS A 81 -12.85 -1.39 0.05
C LYS A 81 -12.59 -2.58 -0.89
N ASP A 82 -13.66 -3.20 -1.41
CA ASP A 82 -13.54 -4.41 -2.25
C ASP A 82 -12.98 -4.10 -3.65
N ASN A 83 -13.13 -2.86 -4.10
CA ASN A 83 -12.60 -2.35 -5.37
C ASN A 83 -11.30 -1.55 -5.22
N ALA A 84 -10.79 -1.41 -3.99
CA ALA A 84 -9.54 -0.71 -3.72
C ALA A 84 -8.36 -1.44 -4.36
N THR A 85 -7.41 -0.68 -4.90
CA THR A 85 -6.08 -1.21 -5.18
C THR A 85 -5.27 -1.17 -3.89
N ILE A 86 -4.69 -2.31 -3.52
CA ILE A 86 -3.95 -2.47 -2.27
C ILE A 86 -2.56 -3.01 -2.60
N TRP A 87 -1.53 -2.27 -2.21
CA TRP A 87 -0.14 -2.70 -2.27
C TRP A 87 0.40 -2.93 -0.86
N ILE A 88 1.29 -3.88 -0.76
CA ILE A 88 2.07 -4.14 0.45
C ILE A 88 3.53 -4.33 0.07
N THR A 89 4.45 -4.00 0.94
CA THR A 89 5.86 -4.31 0.70
C THR A 89 6.14 -5.79 0.99
N ASP A 90 6.82 -6.45 0.07
CA ASP A 90 7.36 -7.80 0.27
C ASP A 90 8.40 -7.77 1.38
N VAL A 91 8.27 -8.65 2.37
CA VAL A 91 9.09 -8.61 3.59
C VAL A 91 10.57 -8.86 3.34
N GLN A 92 10.94 -9.60 2.29
CA GLN A 92 12.34 -9.87 1.97
C GLN A 92 12.98 -8.77 1.15
N THR A 93 12.25 -8.23 0.19
CA THR A 93 12.82 -7.34 -0.82
C THR A 93 12.46 -5.86 -0.62
N GLY A 94 11.43 -5.56 0.17
CA GLY A 94 10.88 -4.21 0.31
C GLY A 94 10.17 -3.69 -0.95
N LYS A 95 9.96 -4.53 -1.96
CA LYS A 95 9.25 -4.15 -3.20
C LYS A 95 7.76 -4.15 -2.98
N TRP A 96 7.08 -3.22 -3.65
CA TRP A 96 5.63 -3.19 -3.66
C TRP A 96 5.06 -4.34 -4.49
N ILE A 97 4.15 -5.10 -3.89
CA ILE A 97 3.41 -6.21 -4.49
C ILE A 97 1.91 -6.02 -4.30
N ASP A 98 1.10 -6.71 -5.09
CA ASP A 98 -0.35 -6.73 -4.93
C ASP A 98 -0.72 -7.51 -3.66
N ALA A 99 -1.24 -6.79 -2.65
CA ALA A 99 -1.57 -7.38 -1.35
C ALA A 99 -2.60 -8.52 -1.44
N ARG A 100 -3.52 -8.46 -2.41
CA ARG A 100 -4.55 -9.49 -2.57
C ARG A 100 -4.03 -10.79 -3.17
N LYS A 101 -2.88 -10.74 -3.83
CA LYS A 101 -2.22 -11.89 -4.48
C LYS A 101 -1.03 -12.40 -3.71
N ALA A 102 -0.58 -11.66 -2.69
CA ALA A 102 0.53 -12.03 -1.84
C ALA A 102 0.21 -13.27 -1.00
N PHE A 103 1.26 -14.00 -0.66
CA PHE A 103 1.24 -15.04 0.37
C PHE A 103 1.67 -14.43 1.69
N TYR A 104 1.08 -14.87 2.77
CA TYR A 104 1.39 -14.33 4.10
C TYR A 104 1.84 -15.46 5.02
N ASP A 105 2.89 -15.20 5.78
CA ASP A 105 3.23 -15.98 6.95
C ASP A 105 2.77 -15.27 8.23
N THR A 106 2.87 -15.96 9.35
CA THR A 106 2.34 -15.53 10.64
C THR A 106 3.44 -15.49 11.70
N GLU A 107 3.12 -14.94 12.86
CA GLU A 107 4.03 -14.87 14.01
C GLU A 107 5.27 -13.97 13.80
N ASN A 108 5.19 -13.01 12.88
CA ASN A 108 6.24 -12.04 12.64
C ASN A 108 6.19 -10.86 13.63
N ILE A 109 7.31 -10.21 13.78
CA ILE A 109 7.36 -8.91 14.47
C ILE A 109 7.02 -7.84 13.45
N THR A 110 5.84 -7.22 13.58
CA THR A 110 5.38 -6.14 12.73
C THR A 110 5.12 -4.88 13.56
N PRO A 111 5.07 -3.68 12.94
CA PRO A 111 4.99 -2.41 13.69
C PRO A 111 3.86 -2.34 14.71
N MET A 112 2.69 -2.90 14.39
CA MET A 112 1.52 -2.92 15.28
C MET A 112 1.21 -4.30 15.84
N ALA A 113 2.18 -5.23 15.76
CA ALA A 113 2.11 -6.57 16.31
C ALA A 113 0.94 -7.44 15.79
N TYR A 114 0.44 -7.18 14.57
CA TYR A 114 -0.53 -8.08 13.94
C TYR A 114 0.10 -9.37 13.43
N GLY A 115 1.41 -9.36 13.17
CA GLY A 115 2.21 -10.56 12.93
C GLY A 115 2.14 -11.14 11.53
N PHE A 116 1.60 -10.42 10.54
CA PHE A 116 1.48 -10.88 9.15
C PHE A 116 2.48 -10.17 8.27
N SER A 117 3.36 -10.95 7.61
CA SER A 117 4.29 -10.42 6.61
C SER A 117 3.97 -10.98 5.23
N ALA A 118 4.11 -10.13 4.20
CA ALA A 118 3.75 -10.48 2.83
C ALA A 118 4.95 -10.95 2.02
N HIS A 119 4.73 -11.93 1.16
CA HIS A 119 5.70 -12.48 0.22
C HIS A 119 5.11 -12.52 -1.20
N GLU A 120 5.90 -12.14 -2.19
CA GLU A 120 5.51 -12.26 -3.59
C GLU A 120 5.37 -13.71 -4.02
N LYS A 121 6.23 -14.60 -3.46
CA LYS A 121 6.28 -16.01 -3.79
C LYS A 121 6.12 -16.87 -2.54
N LYS A 122 5.37 -17.95 -2.68
CA LYS A 122 5.16 -18.93 -1.60
C LYS A 122 6.46 -19.59 -1.14
N GLU A 123 7.40 -19.79 -2.07
CA GLU A 123 8.69 -20.44 -1.83
C GLU A 123 9.62 -19.61 -0.94
N ASP A 124 9.34 -18.31 -0.81
CA ASP A 124 10.14 -17.39 0.02
C ASP A 124 9.79 -17.52 1.51
N ILE A 125 8.67 -18.19 1.83
CA ILE A 125 8.25 -18.46 3.20
C ILE A 125 9.02 -19.66 3.75
N THR A 126 9.53 -19.52 4.97
CA THR A 126 10.32 -20.58 5.64
C THR A 126 9.51 -21.87 5.74
N LYS A 127 10.13 -22.98 5.35
CA LYS A 127 9.50 -24.30 5.37
C LYS A 127 9.01 -24.65 6.79
N GLY A 128 7.73 -24.99 6.89
CA GLY A 128 7.08 -25.33 8.15
C GLY A 128 6.30 -24.17 8.80
N GLN A 129 6.44 -22.94 8.30
CA GLN A 129 5.56 -21.86 8.71
C GLN A 129 4.17 -21.98 8.07
N GLU A 130 3.17 -21.45 8.76
CA GLU A 130 1.82 -21.35 8.24
C GLU A 130 1.78 -20.36 7.09
N ILE A 131 1.07 -20.71 6.01
CA ILE A 131 0.88 -19.86 4.85
C ILE A 131 -0.61 -19.59 4.69
N ILE A 132 -0.97 -18.31 4.69
CA ILE A 132 -2.36 -17.87 4.55
C ILE A 132 -2.47 -16.87 3.39
N ASP A 133 -3.70 -16.63 2.96
CA ASP A 133 -4.02 -15.62 1.94
C ASP A 133 -4.50 -14.30 2.56
N PHE A 134 -4.71 -13.31 1.71
CA PHE A 134 -5.20 -11.98 2.11
C PHE A 134 -6.55 -12.05 2.86
N ASN A 135 -7.47 -12.91 2.44
CA ASN A 135 -8.78 -12.99 3.07
C ASN A 135 -8.69 -13.55 4.48
N GLU A 136 -7.80 -14.52 4.70
CA GLU A 136 -7.55 -15.08 6.02
C GLU A 136 -6.85 -14.04 6.94
N VAL A 137 -5.93 -13.22 6.41
CA VAL A 137 -5.36 -12.09 7.16
C VAL A 137 -6.47 -11.15 7.62
N VAL A 138 -7.35 -10.74 6.70
CA VAL A 138 -8.49 -9.85 7.02
C VAL A 138 -9.38 -10.46 8.11
N PHE A 139 -9.72 -11.75 7.96
CA PHE A 139 -10.55 -12.45 8.93
C PHE A 139 -9.90 -12.49 10.32
N ARG A 140 -8.62 -12.83 10.43
CA ARG A 140 -7.90 -12.92 11.73
C ARG A 140 -7.77 -11.56 12.40
N VAL A 141 -7.45 -10.50 11.65
CA VAL A 141 -7.36 -9.14 12.20
C VAL A 141 -8.72 -8.71 12.76
N LEU A 142 -9.80 -8.93 12.03
CA LEU A 142 -11.16 -8.56 12.48
C LEU A 142 -11.60 -9.37 13.71
N LYS A 143 -11.29 -10.66 13.73
CA LYS A 143 -11.58 -11.56 14.87
C LYS A 143 -10.82 -11.14 16.12
N TYR A 144 -9.52 -10.88 16.01
CA TYR A 144 -8.68 -10.43 17.13
C TYR A 144 -9.24 -9.13 17.76
N ASN A 145 -9.59 -8.15 16.92
CA ASN A 145 -10.12 -6.87 17.39
C ASN A 145 -11.55 -6.97 17.96
N SER A 146 -12.27 -8.07 17.75
CA SER A 146 -13.61 -8.29 18.33
C SER A 146 -13.57 -8.88 19.74
N ILE A 147 -12.42 -9.38 20.17
CA ILE A 147 -12.22 -10.04 21.48
C ILE A 147 -11.60 -9.07 22.50
N HIS A 148 -10.95 -8.02 22.01
CA HIS A 148 -10.32 -6.95 22.79
C HIS A 148 -11.00 -5.59 22.56
#